data_c73758d236593b022626eba8fea3c75b
#
_entry.id   c73758d236593b022626eba8fea3c75b
#
_cell.length_a   1.000
_cell.length_b   1.000
_cell.length_c   1.000
_cell.angle_alpha   90.00
_cell.angle_beta   90.00
_cell.angle_gamma   90.00
#
_symmetry.space_group_name_H-M   'P 1'
#
loop_
_entity.id
_entity.type
_entity.pdbx_description
1 polymer ?
#
loop_
_entity_poly.entity_id
_entity_poly.type
_entity_poly.pdbx_seq_one_letter_code
_entity_poly.pdbx_strand_id
1 'polypeptide(L)'
;MTKHGYDSLRDFIDRLENEGRLIRVTEPVSTELEMTEIQTRLIAEGGPAVLFENVVGSDMPVLVNLFGTVERVAWGMGREPDQLREVGETLAFLRQPEPPGGWREALDMLPLLKTVMSMKPKATKNAPCQEVVLTGDDVDLGKLPVQTCWPGEPAPLITWPLVVTKGPGDKKEDDFNVGIYRMQVTGRNTTLMRWLKHRGGAQHH
;
A
#
# COMPACT_ATOMS: atom_id res chain seq x y z
N MET A 1 -4.61 -9.87 -21.17
CA MET A 1 -3.56 -9.25 -20.32
C MET A 1 -3.77 -7.76 -20.37
N THR A 2 -4.28 -7.18 -19.31
CA THR A 2 -4.45 -5.73 -19.14
C THR A 2 -3.08 -5.07 -19.09
N LYS A 3 -2.89 -4.05 -19.88
CA LYS A 3 -1.60 -3.46 -20.23
C LYS A 3 -0.81 -2.84 -19.06
N HIS A 4 -1.40 -2.57 -17.91
CA HIS A 4 -0.74 -1.88 -16.78
C HIS A 4 -1.53 -2.02 -15.47
N GLY A 5 -1.32 -3.09 -14.73
CA GLY A 5 -1.82 -3.19 -13.36
C GLY A 5 -3.34 -3.40 -13.25
N TYR A 6 -3.85 -3.12 -12.09
CA TYR A 6 -5.27 -3.22 -11.73
C TYR A 6 -5.84 -1.82 -11.57
N ASP A 7 -7.09 -1.61 -11.96
CA ASP A 7 -7.77 -0.34 -11.78
C ASP A 7 -8.16 -0.12 -10.30
N SER A 8 -8.32 -1.22 -9.56
CA SER A 8 -8.65 -1.20 -8.14
C SER A 8 -8.07 -2.40 -7.37
N LEU A 9 -8.07 -2.32 -6.04
CA LEU A 9 -7.75 -3.47 -5.18
C LEU A 9 -8.74 -4.62 -5.41
N ARG A 10 -10.00 -4.33 -5.75
CA ARG A 10 -11.01 -5.36 -6.01
C ARG A 10 -10.65 -6.23 -7.21
N ASP A 11 -10.16 -5.63 -8.29
CA ASP A 11 -9.73 -6.39 -9.48
C ASP A 11 -8.57 -7.34 -9.16
N PHE A 12 -7.69 -6.94 -8.25
CA PHE A 12 -6.61 -7.82 -7.80
C PHE A 12 -7.12 -8.94 -6.89
N ILE A 13 -8.07 -8.65 -6.00
CA ILE A 13 -8.75 -9.67 -5.18
C ILE A 13 -9.44 -10.69 -6.08
N ASP A 14 -10.20 -10.24 -7.08
CA ASP A 14 -10.89 -11.11 -8.03
C ASP A 14 -9.91 -12.02 -8.80
N ARG A 15 -8.77 -11.50 -9.21
CA ARG A 15 -7.71 -12.31 -9.80
C ARG A 15 -7.19 -13.36 -8.83
N LEU A 16 -6.87 -12.99 -7.60
CA LEU A 16 -6.36 -13.93 -6.60
C LEU A 16 -7.36 -15.03 -6.29
N GLU A 17 -8.64 -14.71 -6.26
CA GLU A 17 -9.72 -15.67 -6.06
C GLU A 17 -9.84 -16.64 -7.24
N ASN A 18 -9.83 -16.12 -8.47
CA ASN A 18 -9.87 -16.94 -9.69
C ASN A 18 -8.66 -17.88 -9.83
N GLU A 19 -7.49 -17.47 -9.34
CA GLU A 19 -6.25 -18.27 -9.34
C GLU A 19 -6.14 -19.19 -8.10
N GLY A 20 -7.14 -19.20 -7.21
CA GLY A 20 -7.12 -20.00 -5.99
C GLY A 20 -6.06 -19.54 -4.96
N ARG A 21 -5.72 -18.26 -5.00
CA ARG A 21 -4.73 -17.62 -4.12
C ARG A 21 -5.35 -16.75 -3.04
N LEU A 22 -6.68 -16.77 -2.91
CA LEU A 22 -7.43 -16.07 -1.87
C LEU A 22 -8.48 -16.98 -1.26
N ILE A 23 -8.65 -16.87 0.05
CA ILE A 23 -9.73 -17.52 0.82
C ILE A 23 -10.57 -16.42 1.48
N ARG A 24 -11.89 -16.59 1.46
CA ARG A 24 -12.84 -15.77 2.21
C ARG A 24 -13.20 -16.50 3.51
N VAL A 25 -13.19 -15.76 4.61
CA VAL A 25 -13.54 -16.25 5.94
C VAL A 25 -14.74 -15.45 6.44
N THR A 26 -15.83 -16.16 6.70
CA THR A 26 -17.11 -15.59 7.16
C THR A 26 -17.33 -15.76 8.67
N GLU A 27 -16.52 -16.59 9.31
CA GLU A 27 -16.51 -16.72 10.76
C GLU A 27 -16.01 -15.44 11.42
N PRO A 28 -16.54 -15.09 12.61
CA PRO A 28 -16.07 -13.91 13.33
C PRO A 28 -14.59 -14.05 13.70
N VAL A 29 -13.79 -13.02 13.34
CA VAL A 29 -12.36 -12.98 13.65
C VAL A 29 -12.00 -11.66 14.33
N SER A 30 -11.19 -11.72 15.39
CA SER A 30 -10.76 -10.56 16.16
C SER A 30 -9.56 -9.86 15.52
N THR A 31 -9.57 -8.52 15.57
CA THR A 31 -8.40 -7.71 15.21
C THR A 31 -7.32 -7.75 16.29
N GLU A 32 -7.64 -8.22 17.49
CA GLU A 32 -6.67 -8.33 18.58
C GLU A 32 -5.95 -9.68 18.51
N LEU A 33 -4.72 -9.67 18.04
CA LEU A 33 -3.77 -10.79 17.93
C LEU A 33 -4.19 -11.93 16.97
N GLU A 34 -5.47 -12.27 16.87
CA GLU A 34 -5.95 -13.45 16.15
C GLU A 34 -5.65 -13.38 14.64
N MET A 35 -6.02 -12.28 13.98
CA MET A 35 -5.71 -12.09 12.56
C MET A 35 -4.21 -12.13 12.29
N THR A 36 -3.41 -11.56 13.19
CA THR A 36 -1.95 -11.56 13.09
C THR A 36 -1.37 -12.95 13.22
N GLU A 37 -1.88 -13.76 14.14
CA GLU A 37 -1.44 -15.15 14.31
C GLU A 37 -1.80 -15.99 13.08
N ILE A 38 -3.01 -15.86 12.54
CA ILE A 38 -3.41 -16.53 11.30
C ILE A 38 -2.48 -16.13 10.15
N GLN A 39 -2.24 -14.83 9.97
CA GLN A 39 -1.35 -14.31 8.94
C GLN A 39 0.08 -14.85 9.10
N THR A 40 0.60 -14.91 10.32
CA THR A 40 1.96 -15.40 10.59
C THR A 40 2.14 -16.85 10.15
N ARG A 41 1.17 -17.70 10.42
CA ARG A 41 1.16 -19.09 9.95
C ARG A 41 1.07 -19.18 8.43
N LEU A 42 0.16 -18.42 7.82
CA LEU A 42 -0.01 -18.40 6.37
C LEU A 42 1.29 -17.96 5.65
N ILE A 43 1.99 -16.96 6.18
CA ILE A 43 3.27 -16.52 5.61
C ILE A 43 4.31 -17.65 5.70
N ALA A 44 4.42 -18.32 6.84
CA ALA A 44 5.39 -19.39 7.06
C ALA A 44 5.17 -20.59 6.11
N GLU A 45 3.92 -20.86 5.75
CA GLU A 45 3.52 -21.97 4.87
C GLU A 45 3.42 -21.58 3.38
N GLY A 46 3.67 -20.33 3.02
CA GLY A 46 3.42 -19.82 1.67
C GLY A 46 1.93 -19.86 1.30
N GLY A 47 1.06 -19.78 2.28
CA GLY A 47 -0.39 -19.88 2.15
C GLY A 47 -1.05 -18.72 1.41
N PRO A 48 -2.36 -18.82 1.11
CA PRO A 48 -3.10 -17.83 0.33
C PRO A 48 -3.25 -16.47 1.06
N ALA A 49 -3.70 -15.46 0.34
CA ALA A 49 -4.29 -14.27 0.93
C ALA A 49 -5.63 -14.63 1.59
N VAL A 50 -6.01 -13.91 2.63
CA VAL A 50 -7.28 -14.13 3.32
C VAL A 50 -8.05 -12.82 3.44
N LEU A 51 -9.34 -12.86 3.04
CA LEU A 51 -10.30 -11.80 3.26
C LEU A 51 -11.24 -12.21 4.40
N PHE A 52 -11.08 -11.58 5.55
CA PHE A 52 -12.01 -11.70 6.67
C PHE A 52 -13.21 -10.80 6.43
N GLU A 53 -14.37 -11.39 6.19
CA GLU A 53 -15.60 -10.66 5.88
C GLU A 53 -16.41 -10.31 7.15
N ASN A 54 -16.16 -11.03 8.24
CA ASN A 54 -16.83 -10.84 9.53
C ASN A 54 -15.79 -10.48 10.60
N VAL A 55 -15.58 -9.20 10.79
CA VAL A 55 -14.58 -8.67 11.74
C VAL A 55 -15.27 -8.25 13.02
N VAL A 56 -14.83 -8.80 14.15
CA VAL A 56 -15.41 -8.46 15.46
C VAL A 56 -15.26 -6.94 15.72
N GLY A 57 -16.40 -6.27 15.89
CA GLY A 57 -16.43 -4.84 16.21
C GLY A 57 -16.30 -3.89 15.01
N SER A 58 -16.33 -4.39 13.78
CA SER A 58 -16.28 -3.54 12.57
C SER A 58 -17.11 -4.13 11.43
N ASP A 59 -17.77 -3.25 10.67
CA ASP A 59 -18.48 -3.61 9.44
C ASP A 59 -17.54 -3.66 8.20
N MET A 60 -16.27 -3.35 8.38
CA MET A 60 -15.27 -3.35 7.30
C MET A 60 -14.54 -4.69 7.24
N PRO A 61 -14.41 -5.31 6.06
CA PRO A 61 -13.60 -6.50 5.88
C PRO A 61 -12.10 -6.17 6.00
N VAL A 62 -11.31 -7.18 6.37
CA VAL A 62 -9.84 -7.07 6.47
C VAL A 62 -9.18 -8.07 5.55
N LEU A 63 -8.30 -7.59 4.69
CA LEU A 63 -7.48 -8.39 3.80
C LEU A 63 -6.07 -8.54 4.39
N VAL A 64 -5.64 -9.78 4.60
CA VAL A 64 -4.30 -10.07 5.12
C VAL A 64 -3.51 -10.97 4.17
N ASN A 65 -2.22 -11.04 4.37
CA ASN A 65 -1.28 -11.86 3.60
C ASN A 65 -1.33 -11.61 2.08
N LEU A 66 -1.70 -10.39 1.67
CA LEU A 66 -1.87 -10.02 0.25
C LEU A 66 -0.59 -10.27 -0.56
N PHE A 67 0.55 -9.88 -0.04
CA PHE A 67 1.86 -9.99 -0.68
C PHE A 67 2.79 -11.01 0.00
N GLY A 68 2.24 -12.06 0.60
CA GLY A 68 3.00 -13.06 1.34
C GLY A 68 3.80 -14.05 0.47
N THR A 69 3.70 -13.99 -0.86
CA THR A 69 4.50 -14.80 -1.78
C THR A 69 5.08 -13.96 -2.90
N VAL A 70 6.21 -14.41 -3.47
CA VAL A 70 6.85 -13.75 -4.62
C VAL A 70 5.90 -13.65 -5.81
N GLU A 71 5.11 -14.68 -6.05
CA GLU A 71 4.09 -14.72 -7.11
C GLU A 71 3.07 -13.57 -6.95
N ARG A 72 2.47 -13.41 -5.75
CA ARG A 72 1.50 -12.35 -5.50
C ARG A 72 2.10 -10.93 -5.55
N VAL A 73 3.36 -10.79 -5.13
CA VAL A 73 4.10 -9.53 -5.30
C VAL A 73 4.26 -9.19 -6.79
N ALA A 74 4.70 -10.17 -7.59
CA ALA A 74 4.85 -9.98 -9.04
C ALA A 74 3.53 -9.62 -9.71
N TRP A 75 2.48 -10.36 -9.41
CA TRP A 75 1.14 -10.08 -9.95
C TRP A 75 0.61 -8.71 -9.55
N GLY A 76 0.82 -8.28 -8.30
CA GLY A 76 0.45 -6.94 -7.84
C GLY A 76 1.17 -5.82 -8.61
N MET A 77 2.35 -6.11 -9.15
CA MET A 77 3.10 -5.21 -10.04
C MET A 77 2.75 -5.39 -11.53
N GLY A 78 1.78 -6.26 -11.86
CA GLY A 78 1.45 -6.59 -13.25
C GLY A 78 2.57 -7.32 -13.99
N ARG A 79 3.33 -8.14 -13.26
CA ARG A 79 4.49 -8.89 -13.73
C ARG A 79 4.36 -10.38 -13.39
N GLU A 80 5.19 -11.20 -14.03
CA GLU A 80 5.45 -12.57 -13.60
C GLU A 80 6.68 -12.61 -12.66
N PRO A 81 6.85 -13.66 -11.84
CA PRO A 81 7.92 -13.74 -10.85
C PRO A 81 9.35 -13.55 -11.41
N ASP A 82 9.63 -14.09 -12.59
CA ASP A 82 10.90 -13.97 -13.29
C ASP A 82 11.21 -12.54 -13.76
N GLN A 83 10.18 -11.71 -13.96
CA GLN A 83 10.31 -10.33 -14.40
C GLN A 83 10.60 -9.35 -13.23
N LEU A 84 10.52 -9.77 -11.97
CA LEU A 84 10.80 -8.90 -10.83
C LEU A 84 12.22 -8.35 -10.82
N ARG A 85 13.16 -9.10 -11.37
CA ARG A 85 14.55 -8.64 -11.50
C ARG A 85 14.65 -7.40 -12.39
N GLU A 86 13.95 -7.37 -13.52
CA GLU A 86 13.91 -6.22 -14.43
C GLU A 86 13.36 -4.97 -13.75
N VAL A 87 12.34 -5.15 -12.88
CA VAL A 87 11.80 -4.05 -12.06
C VAL A 87 12.88 -3.50 -11.13
N GLY A 88 13.64 -4.38 -10.46
CA GLY A 88 14.74 -4.00 -9.58
C GLY A 88 15.85 -3.23 -10.33
N GLU A 89 16.25 -3.71 -11.48
CA GLU A 89 17.26 -3.07 -12.36
C GLU A 89 16.79 -1.69 -12.83
N THR A 90 15.52 -1.58 -13.24
CA THR A 90 14.91 -0.29 -13.62
C THR A 90 14.91 0.71 -12.45
N LEU A 91 14.53 0.28 -11.25
CA LEU A 91 14.53 1.14 -10.06
C LEU A 91 15.95 1.55 -9.65
N ALA A 92 16.92 0.66 -9.77
CA ALA A 92 18.33 0.96 -9.51
C ALA A 92 18.86 2.02 -10.48
N PHE A 93 18.56 1.88 -11.76
CA PHE A 93 18.91 2.86 -12.78
C PHE A 93 18.25 4.22 -12.53
N LEU A 94 16.95 4.26 -12.19
CA LEU A 94 16.25 5.51 -11.89
C LEU A 94 16.81 6.24 -10.66
N ARG A 95 17.42 5.50 -9.73
CA ARG A 95 18.06 6.09 -8.55
C ARG A 95 19.39 6.78 -8.86
N GLN A 96 20.13 6.25 -9.82
CA GLN A 96 21.41 6.79 -10.27
C GLN A 96 21.48 6.69 -11.80
N PRO A 97 20.74 7.57 -12.53
CA PRO A 97 20.73 7.52 -13.99
C PRO A 97 22.10 7.89 -14.54
N GLU A 98 22.66 7.00 -15.34
CA GLU A 98 23.86 7.29 -16.12
C GLU A 98 23.44 8.04 -17.41
N PRO A 99 24.16 9.10 -17.80
CA PRO A 99 23.90 9.76 -19.05
C PRO A 99 24.18 8.83 -20.22
N PRO A 100 23.38 8.83 -21.29
CA PRO A 100 23.59 7.96 -22.44
C PRO A 100 24.94 8.26 -23.10
N GLY A 101 25.74 7.21 -23.37
CA GLY A 101 27.04 7.33 -24.04
C GLY A 101 26.96 7.66 -25.53
N GLY A 102 25.75 7.71 -26.11
CA GLY A 102 25.52 8.04 -27.51
C GLY A 102 24.05 8.10 -27.90
N TRP A 103 23.80 8.54 -29.15
CA TRP A 103 22.45 8.73 -29.66
C TRP A 103 21.59 7.46 -29.73
N ARG A 104 22.20 6.29 -29.90
CA ARG A 104 21.50 4.99 -29.91
C ARG A 104 20.97 4.64 -28.51
N GLU A 105 21.80 4.77 -27.51
CA GLU A 105 21.39 4.57 -26.10
C GLU A 105 20.31 5.58 -25.70
N ALA A 106 20.42 6.82 -26.15
CA ALA A 106 19.37 7.82 -25.92
C ALA A 106 18.01 7.42 -26.53
N LEU A 107 17.99 6.79 -27.69
CA LEU A 107 16.78 6.24 -28.30
C LEU A 107 16.22 5.05 -27.51
N ASP A 108 17.08 4.16 -27.02
CA ASP A 108 16.69 3.00 -26.23
C ASP A 108 16.12 3.42 -24.86
N MET A 109 16.49 4.59 -24.37
CA MET A 109 15.93 5.19 -23.12
C MET A 109 14.57 5.85 -23.30
N LEU A 110 14.08 6.10 -24.50
CA LEU A 110 12.79 6.79 -24.73
C LEU A 110 11.58 6.11 -24.06
N PRO A 111 11.44 4.76 -24.04
CA PRO A 111 10.34 4.10 -23.34
C PRO A 111 10.38 4.35 -21.83
N LEU A 112 11.58 4.31 -21.23
CA LEU A 112 11.79 4.60 -19.83
C LEU A 112 11.47 6.05 -19.48
N LEU A 113 11.92 6.98 -20.30
CA LEU A 113 11.63 8.40 -20.15
C LEU A 113 10.11 8.68 -20.22
N LYS A 114 9.41 8.05 -21.16
CA LYS A 114 7.95 8.12 -21.26
C LYS A 114 7.28 7.56 -19.99
N THR A 115 7.78 6.47 -19.43
CA THR A 115 7.29 5.89 -18.17
C THR A 115 7.48 6.86 -17.02
N VAL A 116 8.66 7.47 -16.88
CA VAL A 116 8.95 8.47 -15.84
C VAL A 116 8.04 9.69 -15.99
N MET A 117 7.82 10.19 -17.21
CA MET A 117 6.90 11.31 -17.45
C MET A 117 5.45 10.98 -17.11
N SER A 118 5.04 9.69 -17.21
CA SER A 118 3.69 9.23 -16.85
C SER A 118 3.48 9.03 -15.35
N MET A 119 4.55 9.06 -14.52
CA MET A 119 4.49 8.89 -13.07
C MET A 119 3.95 10.12 -12.34
N LYS A 120 3.81 11.25 -13.02
CA LYS A 120 3.27 12.48 -12.39
C LYS A 120 1.84 12.25 -11.89
N PRO A 121 1.52 12.68 -10.65
CA PRO A 121 0.17 12.61 -10.14
C PRO A 121 -0.78 13.45 -10.99
N LYS A 122 -2.01 12.96 -11.15
CA LYS A 122 -3.08 13.67 -11.86
C LYS A 122 -4.17 14.03 -10.86
N ALA A 123 -4.54 15.29 -10.78
CA ALA A 123 -5.68 15.73 -10.00
C ALA A 123 -6.98 15.27 -10.67
N THR A 124 -7.89 14.70 -9.92
CA THR A 124 -9.25 14.36 -10.36
C THR A 124 -10.28 15.21 -9.61
N LYS A 125 -11.35 15.61 -10.28
CA LYS A 125 -12.38 16.45 -9.66
C LYS A 125 -13.40 15.66 -8.82
N ASN A 126 -13.63 14.40 -9.18
CA ASN A 126 -14.63 13.52 -8.53
C ASN A 126 -13.93 12.23 -8.08
N ALA A 127 -13.16 12.34 -7.00
CA ALA A 127 -12.44 11.19 -6.46
C ALA A 127 -13.38 10.33 -5.61
N PRO A 128 -13.54 9.01 -5.89
CA PRO A 128 -14.38 8.12 -5.08
C PRO A 128 -14.01 8.10 -3.59
N CYS A 129 -12.75 8.32 -3.25
CA CYS A 129 -12.28 8.40 -1.86
C CYS A 129 -12.82 9.63 -1.10
N GLN A 130 -13.54 10.54 -1.75
CA GLN A 130 -14.17 11.71 -1.14
C GLN A 130 -15.70 11.60 -1.09
N GLU A 131 -16.30 10.46 -1.39
CA GLU A 131 -17.74 10.23 -1.31
C GLU A 131 -18.23 10.24 0.13
N VAL A 132 -17.42 9.75 1.07
CA VAL A 132 -17.70 9.77 2.51
C VAL A 132 -16.70 10.69 3.19
N VAL A 133 -17.19 11.76 3.79
CA VAL A 133 -16.37 12.73 4.53
C VAL A 133 -16.90 12.85 5.95
N LEU A 134 -16.09 12.48 6.93
CA LEU A 134 -16.41 12.64 8.36
C LEU A 134 -15.60 13.80 8.92
N THR A 135 -16.22 14.66 9.71
CA THR A 135 -15.58 15.85 10.28
C THR A 135 -15.97 16.03 11.76
N GLY A 136 -15.12 16.71 12.51
CA GLY A 136 -15.38 17.02 13.91
C GLY A 136 -15.65 15.78 14.76
N ASP A 137 -16.80 15.77 15.42
CA ASP A 137 -17.21 14.69 16.34
C ASP A 137 -17.63 13.40 15.64
N ASP A 138 -17.85 13.42 14.34
CA ASP A 138 -18.17 12.21 13.55
C ASP A 138 -16.94 11.35 13.27
N VAL A 139 -15.73 11.90 13.44
CA VAL A 139 -14.48 11.18 13.24
C VAL A 139 -14.28 10.18 14.37
N ASP A 140 -14.20 8.92 14.02
CA ASP A 140 -13.97 7.82 14.97
C ASP A 140 -13.09 6.71 14.34
N LEU A 141 -11.84 6.67 14.75
CA LEU A 141 -10.87 5.65 14.31
C LEU A 141 -11.20 4.26 14.87
N GLY A 142 -12.01 4.19 15.94
CA GLY A 142 -12.48 2.91 16.49
C GLY A 142 -13.45 2.16 15.58
N LYS A 143 -14.00 2.82 14.55
CA LYS A 143 -14.83 2.17 13.51
C LYS A 143 -13.98 1.42 12.47
N LEU A 144 -12.68 1.70 12.41
CA LEU A 144 -11.76 1.02 11.50
C LEU A 144 -11.26 -0.27 12.17
N PRO A 145 -11.12 -1.37 11.43
CA PRO A 145 -10.60 -2.64 11.95
C PRO A 145 -9.07 -2.60 12.11
N VAL A 146 -8.58 -1.66 12.91
CA VAL A 146 -7.15 -1.51 13.17
C VAL A 146 -6.69 -2.63 14.10
N GLN A 147 -5.63 -3.33 13.69
CA GLN A 147 -5.14 -4.51 14.39
C GLN A 147 -4.23 -4.15 15.57
N THR A 148 -4.32 -4.95 16.65
CA THR A 148 -3.27 -5.10 17.66
C THR A 148 -2.45 -6.33 17.27
N CYS A 149 -1.21 -6.10 16.82
CA CYS A 149 -0.39 -7.12 16.17
C CYS A 149 0.48 -7.92 17.15
N TRP A 150 0.86 -7.34 18.29
CA TRP A 150 1.77 -7.97 19.25
C TRP A 150 1.25 -7.92 20.68
N PRO A 151 1.50 -8.96 21.48
CA PRO A 151 1.20 -8.93 22.91
C PRO A 151 1.90 -7.74 23.59
N GLY A 152 1.16 -7.02 24.43
CA GLY A 152 1.70 -5.86 25.15
C GLY A 152 1.83 -4.58 24.32
N GLU A 153 1.29 -4.54 23.11
CA GLU A 153 1.17 -3.32 22.31
C GLU A 153 0.24 -2.32 23.04
N PRO A 154 0.67 -1.05 23.21
CA PRO A 154 -0.09 -0.10 24.02
C PRO A 154 -1.40 0.36 23.36
N ALA A 155 -1.54 0.22 22.04
CA ALA A 155 -2.74 0.56 21.30
C ALA A 155 -2.68 -0.02 19.87
N PRO A 156 -3.83 -0.15 19.17
CA PRO A 156 -3.88 -0.66 17.81
C PRO A 156 -3.00 0.13 16.83
N LEU A 157 -2.41 -0.55 15.86
CA LEU A 157 -1.43 -0.01 14.95
C LEU A 157 -1.88 -0.11 13.50
N ILE A 158 -2.02 1.03 12.84
CA ILE A 158 -2.21 1.08 11.37
C ILE A 158 -0.86 0.73 10.74
N THR A 159 -0.74 -0.49 10.22
CA THR A 159 0.55 -1.10 9.84
C THR A 159 1.03 -0.72 8.45
N TRP A 160 0.13 -0.42 7.51
CA TRP A 160 0.45 -0.15 6.09
C TRP A 160 -0.18 1.13 5.55
N PRO A 161 -0.12 2.25 6.27
CA PRO A 161 -0.69 3.50 5.79
C PRO A 161 0.20 4.10 4.69
N LEU A 162 -0.40 4.42 3.56
CA LEU A 162 0.21 5.27 2.54
C LEU A 162 -0.03 6.73 2.95
N VAL A 163 1.00 7.36 3.50
CA VAL A 163 0.93 8.74 3.98
C VAL A 163 1.45 9.67 2.91
N VAL A 164 0.58 10.60 2.50
CA VAL A 164 0.93 11.65 1.53
C VAL A 164 1.21 12.93 2.30
N THR A 165 2.41 13.47 2.14
CA THR A 165 2.79 14.75 2.73
C THR A 165 3.15 15.76 1.65
N LYS A 166 2.92 17.04 1.92
CA LYS A 166 3.31 18.15 1.06
C LYS A 166 4.31 19.02 1.80
N GLY A 167 5.36 19.44 1.11
CA GLY A 167 6.37 20.34 1.66
C GLY A 167 5.80 21.70 2.07
N PRO A 168 6.49 22.43 2.97
CA PRO A 168 6.05 23.75 3.43
C PRO A 168 6.17 24.80 2.32
N GLY A 169 5.24 25.78 2.32
CA GLY A 169 5.24 26.93 1.42
C GLY A 169 4.48 26.69 0.11
N ASP A 170 4.46 27.74 -0.74
CA ASP A 170 3.76 27.76 -2.02
C ASP A 170 4.54 27.07 -3.15
N LYS A 171 5.41 26.14 -2.81
CA LYS A 171 6.13 25.35 -3.80
C LYS A 171 5.13 24.52 -4.61
N LYS A 172 5.44 24.41 -5.89
CA LYS A 172 4.66 23.80 -6.96
C LYS A 172 3.93 22.51 -6.52
N GLU A 173 2.82 22.24 -7.20
CA GLU A 173 2.00 21.03 -7.06
C GLU A 173 2.77 19.68 -7.03
N ASP A 174 4.07 19.70 -7.36
CA ASP A 174 4.96 18.55 -7.46
C ASP A 174 5.72 18.20 -6.15
N ASP A 175 5.59 18.96 -5.06
CA ASP A 175 6.31 18.73 -3.80
C ASP A 175 5.53 17.81 -2.85
N PHE A 176 5.11 16.66 -3.38
CA PHE A 176 4.47 15.61 -2.61
C PHE A 176 5.45 14.48 -2.31
N ASN A 177 5.40 13.97 -1.09
CA ASN A 177 6.02 12.72 -0.71
C ASN A 177 4.95 11.68 -0.39
N VAL A 178 5.15 10.47 -0.87
CA VAL A 178 4.34 9.30 -0.51
C VAL A 178 5.23 8.30 0.19
N GLY A 179 4.88 7.92 1.41
CA GLY A 179 5.67 6.97 2.20
C GLY A 179 4.80 6.12 3.11
N ILE A 180 5.37 5.01 3.56
CA ILE A 180 4.74 4.16 4.58
C ILE A 180 5.26 4.59 5.93
N TYR A 181 4.38 5.18 6.76
CA TYR A 181 4.69 5.61 8.12
C TYR A 181 3.62 5.05 9.06
N ARG A 182 3.97 4.04 9.85
CA ARG A 182 3.04 3.39 10.77
C ARG A 182 2.48 4.40 11.78
N MET A 183 1.17 4.28 12.05
CA MET A 183 0.48 5.15 12.98
C MET A 183 -0.19 4.34 14.08
N GLN A 184 0.08 4.67 15.34
CA GLN A 184 -0.60 4.11 16.49
C GLN A 184 -1.85 4.92 16.80
N VAL A 185 -2.98 4.27 16.96
CA VAL A 185 -4.23 4.92 17.35
C VAL A 185 -4.17 5.22 18.84
N THR A 186 -4.17 6.49 19.21
CA THR A 186 -4.04 6.95 20.61
C THR A 186 -5.33 7.55 21.17
N GLY A 187 -6.35 7.69 20.34
CA GLY A 187 -7.65 8.21 20.73
C GLY A 187 -8.64 8.14 19.58
N ARG A 188 -9.85 8.64 19.83
CA ARG A 188 -10.95 8.56 18.87
C ARG A 188 -10.61 9.16 17.50
N ASN A 189 -9.84 10.24 17.46
CA ASN A 189 -9.45 10.98 16.26
C ASN A 189 -7.98 11.36 16.24
N THR A 190 -7.14 10.67 17.04
CA THR A 190 -5.73 10.98 17.19
C THR A 190 -4.86 9.75 16.94
N THR A 191 -3.73 9.98 16.29
CA THR A 191 -2.70 8.98 16.07
C THR A 191 -1.33 9.50 16.44
N LEU A 192 -0.44 8.60 16.80
CA LEU A 192 0.99 8.87 16.97
C LEU A 192 1.75 8.28 15.80
N MET A 193 2.52 9.10 15.09
CA MET A 193 3.35 8.70 13.97
C MET A 193 4.83 8.85 14.31
N ARG A 194 5.63 7.81 13.99
CA ARG A 194 7.07 7.89 14.15
C ARG A 194 7.73 8.39 12.87
N TRP A 195 8.36 9.54 12.94
CA TRP A 195 9.18 10.09 11.87
C TRP A 195 10.66 9.74 12.07
N LEU A 196 11.33 9.33 11.00
CA LEU A 196 12.78 9.25 10.96
C LEU A 196 13.32 10.51 10.27
N LYS A 197 14.19 11.24 10.91
CA LYS A 197 14.69 12.57 10.50
C LYS A 197 15.12 12.67 9.03
N HIS A 198 15.67 11.60 8.47
CA HIS A 198 16.16 11.56 7.08
C HIS A 198 15.13 11.11 6.06
N ARG A 199 13.87 10.88 6.45
CA ARG A 199 12.79 10.46 5.54
C ARG A 199 11.99 11.65 5.05
N GLY A 200 11.44 11.55 3.82
CA GLY A 200 10.71 12.62 3.16
C GLY A 200 9.58 13.22 3.99
N GLY A 201 8.78 12.39 4.68
CA GLY A 201 7.72 12.87 5.56
C GLY A 201 8.23 13.78 6.68
N ALA A 202 9.37 13.42 7.31
CA ALA A 202 9.98 14.25 8.35
C ALA A 202 10.61 15.53 7.82
N GLN A 203 10.99 15.56 6.54
CA GLN A 203 11.52 16.76 5.89
C GLN A 203 10.43 17.77 5.53
N HIS A 204 9.16 17.31 5.44
CA HIS A 204 8.00 18.14 5.19
C HIS A 204 7.35 18.68 6.47
N HIS A 205 7.69 18.15 7.62
CA HIS A 205 7.22 18.57 8.94
C HIS A 205 8.09 19.71 9.49
#